data_b5ef8cec245747806988896aebb55b01
#
_entry.id   b5ef8cec245747806988896aebb55b01
#
_cell.length_a   1.000
_cell.length_b   1.000
_cell.length_c   1.000
_cell.angle_alpha   90.00
_cell.angle_beta   90.00
_cell.angle_gamma   90.00
#
_symmetry.space_group_name_H-M   'P 1'
#
loop_
_entity.id
_entity.type
_entity.pdbx_description
1 polymer ?
#
loop_
_entity_poly.entity_id
_entity_poly.type
_entity_poly.pdbx_seq_one_letter_code
_entity_poly.pdbx_strand_id
1 'polypeptide(L)'
;MKTRLLLACAILMTACAQAPSNEIVAEGETPVKVADSYSFTEGPAVDARGDVYFTDQPNNSIYRWDCESGEITLFTDQSGRSNGMYFDAQGNLIACADMDNQLWSFDMKGQHEILVTDYREKLLNGPNDVWIAKDGSYYLTDPYFKRDYWTRDTARQQPVEGLYYLAPGGNQLVMLDSTLNQPNGIVGTPDGKYLYVAEAKANRILRYDIQTDGSLTNRQVFADMGSDGMTIDDRGNIYLTGDGVTVFDKEGHKIAHFPIPEDWTANVCFGGKERNILFITASKSVYTLKMLVHGL
;
A
#
# COMPACT_ATOMS: atom_id res chain seq x y z
N MET A 1 -26.55 -75.58 -23.21
CA MET A 1 -25.46 -74.64 -22.88
C MET A 1 -26.05 -73.21 -22.78
N LYS A 2 -26.15 -72.67 -21.57
CA LYS A 2 -26.69 -71.26 -21.34
C LYS A 2 -25.51 -70.35 -21.08
N THR A 3 -25.20 -69.48 -22.02
CA THR A 3 -24.15 -68.51 -21.95
C THR A 3 -24.67 -67.32 -21.12
N ARG A 4 -24.05 -67.05 -19.97
CA ARG A 4 -24.34 -65.83 -19.13
C ARG A 4 -23.45 -64.71 -19.64
N LEU A 5 -24.08 -63.60 -20.03
CA LEU A 5 -23.45 -62.38 -20.39
C LEU A 5 -23.27 -61.51 -19.05
N LEU A 6 -22.04 -61.33 -18.67
CA LEU A 6 -21.71 -60.38 -17.51
C LEU A 6 -21.61 -58.98 -18.05
N LEU A 7 -22.51 -58.13 -17.60
CA LEU A 7 -22.49 -56.69 -17.89
C LEU A 7 -21.64 -56.01 -16.83
N ALA A 8 -20.45 -55.51 -17.19
CA ALA A 8 -19.62 -54.73 -16.30
C ALA A 8 -20.07 -53.25 -16.35
N CYS A 9 -20.67 -52.76 -15.27
CA CYS A 9 -20.94 -51.34 -15.08
C CYS A 9 -19.64 -50.61 -14.67
N ALA A 10 -19.07 -49.82 -15.55
CA ALA A 10 -18.00 -48.89 -15.22
C ALA A 10 -18.62 -47.66 -14.60
N ILE A 11 -18.39 -47.45 -13.29
CA ILE A 11 -18.75 -46.23 -12.57
C ILE A 11 -17.68 -45.18 -12.92
N LEU A 12 -18.01 -44.22 -13.79
CA LEU A 12 -17.20 -43.00 -13.96
C LEU A 12 -17.35 -42.15 -12.70
N MET A 13 -16.33 -42.13 -11.86
CA MET A 13 -16.18 -41.11 -10.84
C MET A 13 -15.74 -39.82 -11.54
N THR A 14 -16.65 -38.88 -11.77
CA THR A 14 -16.34 -37.50 -12.11
C THR A 14 -15.83 -36.83 -10.82
N ALA A 15 -14.52 -36.64 -10.74
CA ALA A 15 -13.94 -35.73 -9.76
C ALA A 15 -14.43 -34.31 -10.11
N CYS A 16 -15.38 -33.78 -9.36
CA CYS A 16 -15.65 -32.35 -9.36
C CYS A 16 -14.38 -31.66 -8.87
N ALA A 17 -13.61 -31.08 -9.75
CA ALA A 17 -12.62 -30.10 -9.38
C ALA A 17 -13.41 -28.91 -8.78
N GLN A 18 -13.29 -28.72 -7.48
CA GLN A 18 -13.85 -27.59 -6.79
C GLN A 18 -13.18 -26.34 -7.38
N ALA A 19 -13.98 -25.40 -7.88
CA ALA A 19 -13.44 -24.12 -8.32
C ALA A 19 -12.66 -23.50 -7.15
N PRO A 20 -11.51 -22.85 -7.39
CA PRO A 20 -10.77 -22.21 -6.30
C PRO A 20 -11.71 -21.27 -5.55
N SER A 21 -11.75 -21.43 -4.23
CA SER A 21 -12.58 -20.58 -3.38
C SER A 21 -12.11 -19.13 -3.50
N ASN A 22 -13.03 -18.20 -3.74
CA ASN A 22 -12.74 -16.77 -3.75
C ASN A 22 -12.62 -16.21 -2.32
N GLU A 23 -12.62 -17.05 -1.31
CA GLU A 23 -12.45 -16.65 0.08
C GLU A 23 -11.06 -16.09 0.31
N ILE A 24 -11.00 -14.85 0.80
CA ILE A 24 -9.75 -14.15 1.14
C ILE A 24 -9.53 -14.08 2.65
N VAL A 25 -10.56 -14.41 3.44
CA VAL A 25 -10.56 -14.44 4.91
C VAL A 25 -11.38 -15.65 5.37
N ALA A 26 -11.01 -16.26 6.50
CA ALA A 26 -11.78 -17.38 7.07
C ALA A 26 -13.10 -16.88 7.65
N GLU A 27 -14.11 -17.77 7.67
CA GLU A 27 -15.41 -17.47 8.26
C GLU A 27 -15.26 -17.08 9.75
N GLY A 28 -15.85 -15.94 10.12
CA GLY A 28 -15.84 -15.43 11.50
C GLY A 28 -14.61 -14.61 11.88
N GLU A 29 -13.58 -14.54 11.04
CA GLU A 29 -12.42 -13.65 11.28
C GLU A 29 -12.83 -12.18 11.10
N THR A 30 -12.39 -11.34 12.03
CA THR A 30 -12.66 -9.88 12.05
C THR A 30 -11.41 -9.10 12.45
N PRO A 31 -11.31 -7.83 12.06
CA PRO A 31 -10.18 -6.98 12.48
C PRO A 31 -10.05 -6.91 13.99
N VAL A 32 -8.83 -7.13 14.50
CA VAL A 32 -8.49 -7.08 15.94
C VAL A 32 -7.66 -5.85 16.20
N LYS A 33 -8.09 -5.00 17.14
CA LYS A 33 -7.33 -3.82 17.57
C LYS A 33 -6.04 -4.26 18.29
N VAL A 34 -4.91 -3.75 17.85
CA VAL A 34 -3.59 -4.00 18.46
C VAL A 34 -3.19 -2.88 19.42
N ALA A 35 -3.41 -1.61 19.01
CA ALA A 35 -3.14 -0.43 19.84
C ALA A 35 -3.99 0.76 19.41
N ASP A 36 -4.13 1.79 20.29
CA ASP A 36 -4.99 2.97 20.06
C ASP A 36 -4.48 4.27 20.72
N SER A 37 -3.17 4.40 20.94
CA SER A 37 -2.57 5.52 21.67
C SER A 37 -1.82 6.53 20.78
N TYR A 38 -2.15 6.60 19.50
CA TYR A 38 -1.52 7.47 18.51
C TYR A 38 -2.37 8.72 18.21
N SER A 39 -1.83 9.64 17.45
CA SER A 39 -2.57 10.81 16.96
C SER A 39 -3.19 10.55 15.59
N PHE A 40 -2.42 10.03 14.62
CA PHE A 40 -2.91 9.60 13.32
C PHE A 40 -1.91 8.62 12.69
N THR A 41 -2.31 7.36 12.62
CA THR A 41 -1.47 6.28 12.09
C THR A 41 -1.59 6.17 10.59
N GLU A 42 -0.43 6.02 9.90
CA GLU A 42 -0.32 5.98 8.45
C GLU A 42 0.78 5.04 7.98
N GLY A 43 0.94 4.96 6.67
CA GLY A 43 2.04 4.44 5.89
C GLY A 43 2.66 3.11 6.33
N PRO A 44 1.88 2.04 6.54
CA PRO A 44 2.44 0.79 7.01
C PRO A 44 3.29 0.13 5.93
N ALA A 45 4.53 -0.22 6.27
CA ALA A 45 5.48 -0.90 5.42
C ALA A 45 6.03 -2.15 6.11
N VAL A 46 6.22 -3.23 5.38
CA VAL A 46 6.62 -4.52 5.92
C VAL A 46 8.06 -4.86 5.56
N ASP A 47 8.89 -5.23 6.55
CA ASP A 47 10.28 -5.65 6.34
C ASP A 47 10.37 -7.14 5.90
N ALA A 48 11.58 -7.61 5.57
CA ALA A 48 11.82 -8.98 5.11
C ALA A 48 11.44 -10.06 6.13
N ARG A 49 11.32 -9.73 7.43
CA ARG A 49 10.93 -10.67 8.51
C ARG A 49 9.42 -10.75 8.72
N GLY A 50 8.66 -9.79 8.16
CA GLY A 50 7.24 -9.66 8.36
C GLY A 50 6.83 -8.65 9.43
N ASP A 51 7.80 -7.95 10.04
CA ASP A 51 7.51 -6.86 10.94
C ASP A 51 6.96 -5.66 10.19
N VAL A 52 6.01 -4.95 10.78
CA VAL A 52 5.39 -3.78 10.14
C VAL A 52 5.85 -2.50 10.81
N TYR A 53 6.34 -1.57 10.01
CA TYR A 53 6.64 -0.20 10.43
C TYR A 53 5.49 0.69 10.01
N PHE A 54 5.04 1.60 10.88
CA PHE A 54 3.96 2.53 10.60
C PHE A 54 4.25 3.89 11.21
N THR A 55 3.72 4.94 10.61
CA THR A 55 3.90 6.32 11.06
C THR A 55 2.81 6.73 12.06
N ASP A 56 3.17 7.56 13.04
CA ASP A 56 2.26 8.46 13.73
C ASP A 56 2.62 9.88 13.28
N GLN A 57 2.04 10.27 12.16
CA GLN A 57 2.44 11.44 11.37
C GLN A 57 2.45 12.75 12.19
N PRO A 58 1.38 13.09 12.96
CA PRO A 58 1.39 14.33 13.76
C PRO A 58 2.45 14.34 14.87
N ASN A 59 2.86 13.17 15.36
CA ASN A 59 3.86 13.02 16.42
C ASN A 59 5.29 12.83 15.89
N ASN A 60 5.51 12.95 14.57
CA ASN A 60 6.82 12.84 13.96
C ASN A 60 7.53 11.50 14.22
N SER A 61 6.77 10.41 14.37
CA SER A 61 7.29 9.13 14.83
C SER A 61 7.01 8.01 13.85
N ILE A 62 7.91 7.02 13.82
CA ILE A 62 7.73 5.72 13.20
C ILE A 62 7.82 4.67 14.30
N TYR A 63 6.87 3.74 14.32
CA TYR A 63 6.83 2.58 15.22
C TYR A 63 7.03 1.29 14.43
N ARG A 64 7.49 0.26 15.11
CA ARG A 64 7.62 -1.11 14.59
C ARG A 64 6.74 -2.05 15.40
N TRP A 65 5.87 -2.76 14.72
CA TRP A 65 5.15 -3.92 15.23
C TRP A 65 5.94 -5.19 14.92
N ASP A 66 6.35 -5.91 15.95
CA ASP A 66 7.03 -7.21 15.84
C ASP A 66 5.99 -8.30 15.58
N CYS A 67 6.08 -8.97 14.47
CA CYS A 67 5.07 -9.91 14.00
C CYS A 67 5.02 -11.24 14.80
N GLU A 68 6.05 -11.54 15.59
CA GLU A 68 6.09 -12.76 16.42
C GLU A 68 5.53 -12.51 17.82
N SER A 69 5.97 -11.42 18.44
CA SER A 69 5.55 -11.09 19.82
C SER A 69 4.30 -10.23 19.89
N GLY A 70 3.96 -9.51 18.82
CA GLY A 70 2.91 -8.49 18.79
C GLY A 70 3.31 -7.18 19.50
N GLU A 71 4.55 -7.06 19.96
CA GLU A 71 5.03 -5.87 20.65
C GLU A 71 5.21 -4.70 19.65
N ILE A 72 4.85 -3.49 20.09
CA ILE A 72 5.10 -2.27 19.33
C ILE A 72 6.18 -1.45 20.04
N THR A 73 7.22 -1.09 19.29
CA THR A 73 8.35 -0.29 19.78
C THR A 73 8.56 0.95 18.92
N LEU A 74 9.07 2.02 19.52
CA LEU A 74 9.47 3.22 18.77
C LEU A 74 10.71 2.90 17.93
N PHE A 75 10.64 3.17 16.62
CA PHE A 75 11.78 3.07 15.71
C PHE A 75 12.55 4.40 15.60
N THR A 76 11.84 5.52 15.40
CA THR A 76 12.41 6.87 15.42
C THR A 76 11.35 7.91 15.77
N ASP A 77 11.76 8.99 16.43
CA ASP A 77 10.94 10.18 16.73
C ASP A 77 11.29 11.40 15.83
N GLN A 78 12.03 11.13 14.75
CA GLN A 78 12.47 12.13 13.77
C GLN A 78 12.16 11.64 12.36
N SER A 79 10.89 11.41 12.08
CA SER A 79 10.44 10.84 10.81
C SER A 79 10.27 11.87 9.68
N GLY A 80 10.48 13.19 9.91
CA GLY A 80 10.05 14.23 8.96
C GLY A 80 8.54 14.27 8.78
N ARG A 81 7.78 13.80 9.80
CA ARG A 81 6.33 13.58 9.74
C ARG A 81 5.93 12.80 8.49
N SER A 82 6.69 11.73 8.23
CA SER A 82 6.46 10.87 7.07
C SER A 82 5.04 10.32 7.04
N ASN A 83 4.50 10.20 5.83
CA ASN A 83 3.22 9.57 5.53
C ASN A 83 3.47 8.14 5.05
N GLY A 84 3.34 7.84 3.75
CA GLY A 84 3.58 6.52 3.20
C GLY A 84 5.04 6.08 3.24
N MET A 85 5.25 4.78 3.35
CA MET A 85 6.57 4.16 3.41
C MET A 85 6.62 2.86 2.61
N TYR A 86 7.82 2.45 2.22
CA TYR A 86 8.07 1.16 1.57
C TYR A 86 9.49 0.69 1.84
N PHE A 87 9.73 -0.61 1.97
CA PHE A 87 11.08 -1.16 2.08
C PHE A 87 11.70 -1.39 0.71
N ASP A 88 12.95 -0.94 0.53
CA ASP A 88 13.74 -1.28 -0.65
C ASP A 88 14.33 -2.70 -0.56
N ALA A 89 14.93 -3.17 -1.65
CA ALA A 89 15.56 -4.50 -1.69
C ALA A 89 16.82 -4.62 -0.82
N GLN A 90 17.38 -3.50 -0.36
CA GLN A 90 18.52 -3.43 0.54
C GLN A 90 18.10 -3.47 2.02
N GLY A 91 16.81 -3.36 2.29
CA GLY A 91 16.22 -3.34 3.63
C GLY A 91 16.21 -1.95 4.26
N ASN A 92 16.38 -0.89 3.48
CA ASN A 92 16.17 0.47 3.96
C ASN A 92 14.68 0.83 3.89
N LEU A 93 14.22 1.61 4.85
CA LEU A 93 12.84 2.10 4.88
C LEU A 93 12.75 3.44 4.16
N ILE A 94 12.12 3.44 2.99
CA ILE A 94 11.87 4.65 2.20
C ILE A 94 10.60 5.31 2.72
N ALA A 95 10.65 6.62 2.93
CA ALA A 95 9.58 7.36 3.59
C ALA A 95 9.30 8.71 2.91
N CYS A 96 8.04 9.00 2.71
CA CYS A 96 7.54 10.28 2.19
C CYS A 96 7.53 11.30 3.32
N ALA A 97 8.64 12.04 3.53
CA ALA A 97 8.80 13.06 4.56
C ALA A 97 8.01 14.33 4.21
N ASP A 98 6.70 14.28 4.46
CA ASP A 98 5.72 15.33 4.10
C ASP A 98 6.09 16.70 4.64
N MET A 99 6.53 16.79 5.91
CA MET A 99 6.90 18.05 6.55
C MET A 99 8.07 18.72 5.84
N ASP A 100 9.01 17.94 5.30
CA ASP A 100 10.24 18.44 4.69
C ASP A 100 10.16 18.49 3.16
N ASN A 101 9.03 18.09 2.55
CA ASN A 101 8.82 18.02 1.09
C ASN A 101 9.80 17.07 0.38
N GLN A 102 10.23 15.99 1.04
CA GLN A 102 11.35 15.17 0.63
C GLN A 102 11.00 13.68 0.62
N LEU A 103 11.79 12.91 -0.12
CA LEU A 103 11.83 11.46 0.01
C LEU A 103 13.09 11.08 0.78
N TRP A 104 12.93 10.31 1.86
CA TRP A 104 14.00 9.88 2.74
C TRP A 104 14.23 8.38 2.68
N SER A 105 15.44 7.95 3.02
CA SER A 105 15.80 6.54 3.22
C SER A 105 16.36 6.37 4.62
N PHE A 106 15.71 5.57 5.45
CA PHE A 106 16.17 5.23 6.80
C PHE A 106 16.94 3.92 6.80
N ASP A 107 18.09 3.92 7.47
CA ASP A 107 18.75 2.67 7.86
C ASP A 107 18.01 2.02 9.05
N MET A 108 18.35 0.76 9.36
CA MET A 108 17.72 0.03 10.46
C MET A 108 18.10 0.52 11.87
N LYS A 109 18.88 1.59 11.98
CA LYS A 109 19.17 2.31 13.24
C LYS A 109 18.33 3.58 13.37
N GLY A 110 17.44 3.87 12.40
CA GLY A 110 16.60 5.06 12.38
C GLY A 110 17.32 6.34 11.93
N GLN A 111 18.51 6.22 11.33
CA GLN A 111 19.19 7.33 10.70
C GLN A 111 18.76 7.45 9.25
N HIS A 112 18.55 8.68 8.76
CA HIS A 112 18.08 8.88 7.39
C HIS A 112 19.09 9.63 6.53
N GLU A 113 19.00 9.36 5.24
CA GLU A 113 19.58 10.17 4.16
C GLU A 113 18.45 10.68 3.25
N ILE A 114 18.69 11.81 2.60
CA ILE A 114 17.71 12.42 1.70
C ILE A 114 17.95 11.90 0.29
N LEU A 115 16.95 11.26 -0.30
CA LEU A 115 16.99 10.76 -1.68
C LEU A 115 16.56 11.82 -2.69
N VAL A 116 15.53 12.61 -2.35
CA VAL A 116 14.95 13.63 -3.23
C VAL A 116 14.59 14.87 -2.42
N THR A 117 14.99 16.05 -2.92
CA THR A 117 14.71 17.37 -2.32
C THR A 117 13.68 18.17 -3.11
N ASP A 118 13.55 17.91 -4.39
CA ASP A 118 12.79 18.79 -5.29
C ASP A 118 12.46 18.14 -6.64
N TYR A 119 11.62 18.82 -7.41
CA TYR A 119 11.43 18.57 -8.83
C TYR A 119 11.65 19.87 -9.60
N ARG A 120 12.70 19.91 -10.44
CA ARG A 120 13.10 21.10 -11.24
C ARG A 120 13.31 22.34 -10.36
N GLU A 121 14.13 22.20 -9.32
CA GLU A 121 14.51 23.29 -8.39
C GLU A 121 13.32 23.87 -7.60
N LYS A 122 12.21 23.15 -7.50
CA LYS A 122 11.02 23.51 -6.73
C LYS A 122 10.68 22.41 -5.75
N LEU A 123 10.43 22.77 -4.51
CA LEU A 123 10.01 21.81 -3.49
C LEU A 123 8.76 21.04 -3.92
N LEU A 124 8.69 19.78 -3.54
CA LEU A 124 7.48 18.97 -3.66
C LEU A 124 6.34 19.58 -2.83
N ASN A 125 5.10 19.21 -3.11
CA ASN A 125 3.94 19.68 -2.35
C ASN A 125 3.92 19.12 -0.92
N GLY A 126 4.32 17.87 -0.77
CA GLY A 126 4.37 17.02 0.40
C GLY A 126 4.10 15.59 -0.04
N PRO A 127 5.17 14.82 -0.36
CA PRO A 127 5.00 13.47 -0.88
C PRO A 127 4.18 12.64 0.10
N ASN A 128 3.25 11.85 -0.46
CA ASN A 128 2.26 11.14 0.34
C ASN A 128 2.54 9.65 0.41
N ASP A 129 2.64 8.96 -0.72
CA ASP A 129 2.86 7.52 -0.73
C ASP A 129 3.87 7.10 -1.80
N VAL A 130 4.50 5.94 -1.60
CA VAL A 130 5.57 5.42 -2.47
C VAL A 130 5.44 3.92 -2.65
N TRP A 131 5.62 3.46 -3.89
CA TRP A 131 5.79 2.05 -4.24
C TRP A 131 7.12 1.84 -4.96
N ILE A 132 7.81 0.73 -4.65
CA ILE A 132 9.11 0.39 -5.24
C ILE A 132 8.95 -0.84 -6.11
N ALA A 133 9.29 -0.73 -7.38
CA ALA A 133 9.28 -1.83 -8.32
C ALA A 133 10.47 -2.78 -8.11
N LYS A 134 10.40 -3.99 -8.66
CA LYS A 134 11.46 -5.01 -8.50
C LYS A 134 12.82 -4.61 -9.07
N ASP A 135 12.85 -3.70 -10.03
CA ASP A 135 14.07 -3.16 -10.60
C ASP A 135 14.72 -2.07 -9.73
N GLY A 136 14.06 -1.70 -8.62
CA GLY A 136 14.50 -0.66 -7.68
C GLY A 136 14.10 0.74 -8.09
N SER A 137 13.20 0.91 -9.05
CA SER A 137 12.59 2.20 -9.36
C SER A 137 11.48 2.54 -8.37
N TYR A 138 11.27 3.85 -8.13
CA TYR A 138 10.28 4.37 -7.22
C TYR A 138 9.18 5.09 -7.99
N TYR A 139 7.93 4.88 -7.57
CA TYR A 139 6.78 5.64 -8.00
C TYR A 139 6.18 6.29 -6.78
N LEU A 140 5.97 7.62 -6.80
CA LEU A 140 5.49 8.36 -5.64
C LEU A 140 4.43 9.38 -6.02
N THR A 141 3.50 9.60 -5.10
CA THR A 141 2.44 10.59 -5.21
C THR A 141 2.79 11.85 -4.42
N ASP A 142 2.50 13.02 -4.99
CA ASP A 142 2.80 14.32 -4.39
C ASP A 142 1.57 15.23 -4.42
N PRO A 143 0.55 14.94 -3.60
CA PRO A 143 -0.61 15.80 -3.43
C PRO A 143 -0.27 17.03 -2.58
N TYR A 144 -1.23 17.95 -2.48
CA TYR A 144 -1.16 19.03 -1.52
C TYR A 144 -2.24 18.88 -0.45
N PHE A 145 -1.86 18.25 0.67
CA PHE A 145 -2.68 18.17 1.87
C PHE A 145 -2.11 19.08 2.95
N LYS A 146 -2.56 20.34 3.01
CA LYS A 146 -2.13 21.25 4.08
C LYS A 146 -2.49 20.67 5.44
N ARG A 147 -1.47 20.52 6.31
CA ARG A 147 -1.62 19.99 7.66
C ARG A 147 -1.51 21.13 8.68
N ASP A 148 -2.31 21.09 9.73
CA ASP A 148 -2.30 22.12 10.79
C ASP A 148 -1.01 22.12 11.60
N TYR A 149 -0.30 21.00 11.65
CA TYR A 149 0.98 20.87 12.34
C TYR A 149 2.20 21.29 11.50
N TRP A 150 2.03 21.67 10.23
CA TRP A 150 3.17 22.15 9.44
C TRP A 150 3.73 23.45 9.98
N THR A 151 5.04 23.45 10.24
CA THR A 151 5.81 24.66 10.62
C THR A 151 6.61 25.23 9.44
N ARG A 152 6.61 24.56 8.30
CA ARG A 152 7.23 24.99 7.04
C ARG A 152 6.40 26.05 6.32
N ASP A 153 7.00 26.71 5.34
CA ASP A 153 6.24 27.51 4.39
C ASP A 153 5.21 26.64 3.67
N THR A 154 3.95 27.07 3.70
CA THR A 154 2.84 26.36 3.08
C THR A 154 2.54 26.81 1.65
N ALA A 155 3.32 27.77 1.10
CA ALA A 155 3.16 28.18 -0.29
C ALA A 155 3.57 27.04 -1.23
N ARG A 156 2.69 26.65 -2.15
CA ARG A 156 3.00 25.65 -3.16
C ARG A 156 4.04 26.18 -4.14
N GLN A 157 5.09 25.40 -4.37
CA GLN A 157 6.08 25.67 -5.41
C GLN A 157 5.78 24.87 -6.71
N GLN A 158 5.21 23.65 -6.59
CA GLN A 158 4.73 22.90 -7.74
C GLN A 158 3.36 23.42 -8.19
N PRO A 159 3.18 23.70 -9.49
CA PRO A 159 1.91 24.22 -10.02
C PRO A 159 0.80 23.17 -10.05
N VAL A 160 1.15 21.89 -9.94
CA VAL A 160 0.27 20.73 -10.05
C VAL A 160 0.53 19.73 -8.93
N GLU A 161 -0.38 18.82 -8.75
CA GLU A 161 -0.21 17.61 -7.94
C GLU A 161 0.24 16.48 -8.86
N GLY A 162 1.30 15.74 -8.50
CA GLY A 162 1.99 14.89 -9.44
C GLY A 162 2.09 13.43 -9.04
N LEU A 163 2.18 12.57 -10.04
CA LEU A 163 2.72 11.23 -9.95
C LEU A 163 4.12 11.27 -10.54
N TYR A 164 5.11 10.82 -9.77
CA TYR A 164 6.50 10.89 -10.15
C TYR A 164 7.16 9.51 -10.20
N TYR A 165 8.22 9.44 -10.97
CA TYR A 165 9.12 8.30 -11.11
C TYR A 165 10.54 8.71 -10.76
N LEU A 166 11.25 7.84 -10.04
CA LEU A 166 12.68 7.94 -9.79
C LEU A 166 13.34 6.65 -10.26
N ALA A 167 14.29 6.76 -11.18
CA ALA A 167 15.03 5.62 -11.71
C ALA A 167 15.92 4.97 -10.63
N PRO A 168 16.22 3.66 -10.72
CA PRO A 168 17.11 2.99 -9.79
C PRO A 168 18.46 3.72 -9.66
N GLY A 169 18.84 4.07 -8.40
CA GLY A 169 20.08 4.82 -8.13
C GLY A 169 20.11 6.25 -8.69
N GLY A 170 19.01 6.74 -9.22
CA GLY A 170 18.85 8.11 -9.66
C GLY A 170 18.57 9.07 -8.52
N ASN A 171 18.68 10.38 -8.81
CA ASN A 171 18.36 11.45 -7.87
C ASN A 171 17.47 12.54 -8.50
N GLN A 172 16.97 12.31 -9.70
CA GLN A 172 16.10 13.25 -10.42
C GLN A 172 14.77 12.60 -10.73
N LEU A 173 13.71 13.27 -10.28
CA LEU A 173 12.35 12.86 -10.56
C LEU A 173 11.96 13.11 -12.01
N VAL A 174 11.13 12.22 -12.55
CA VAL A 174 10.39 12.39 -13.80
C VAL A 174 8.91 12.47 -13.46
N MET A 175 8.22 13.51 -13.90
CA MET A 175 6.77 13.60 -13.74
C MET A 175 6.08 12.71 -14.77
N LEU A 176 5.28 11.76 -14.32
CA LEU A 176 4.55 10.81 -15.16
C LEU A 176 3.13 11.28 -15.48
N ASP A 177 2.44 11.84 -14.48
CA ASP A 177 1.10 12.41 -14.64
C ASP A 177 0.94 13.68 -13.79
N SER A 178 0.53 14.77 -14.42
CA SER A 178 0.31 16.10 -13.81
C SER A 178 -1.16 16.49 -13.77
N THR A 179 -2.06 15.57 -14.10
CA THR A 179 -3.50 15.84 -14.26
C THR A 179 -4.34 15.26 -13.14
N LEU A 180 -3.67 14.70 -12.11
CA LEU A 180 -4.31 14.06 -10.98
C LEU A 180 -4.91 15.08 -9.98
N ASN A 181 -5.96 14.65 -9.29
CA ASN A 181 -6.61 15.41 -8.22
C ASN A 181 -6.36 14.74 -6.86
N GLN A 182 -5.44 15.29 -6.09
CA GLN A 182 -5.00 14.73 -4.82
C GLN A 182 -4.65 13.25 -4.93
N PRO A 183 -3.59 12.89 -5.71
CA PRO A 183 -3.10 11.52 -5.77
C PRO A 183 -2.64 11.10 -4.36
N ASN A 184 -3.02 9.89 -3.94
CA ASN A 184 -2.76 9.38 -2.60
C ASN A 184 -2.14 7.98 -2.71
N GLY A 185 -2.78 6.94 -2.18
CA GLY A 185 -2.25 5.59 -2.17
C GLY A 185 -1.80 5.10 -3.56
N ILE A 186 -0.74 4.31 -3.56
CA ILE A 186 -0.12 3.78 -4.76
C ILE A 186 0.36 2.35 -4.53
N VAL A 187 0.11 1.46 -5.48
CA VAL A 187 0.64 0.10 -5.46
C VAL A 187 0.82 -0.44 -6.88
N GLY A 188 1.92 -1.14 -7.12
CA GLY A 188 2.13 -1.84 -8.38
C GLY A 188 1.91 -3.33 -8.26
N THR A 189 1.65 -3.99 -9.39
CA THR A 189 1.58 -5.45 -9.43
C THR A 189 2.97 -6.07 -9.28
N PRO A 190 3.07 -7.28 -8.69
CA PRO A 190 4.36 -7.94 -8.46
C PRO A 190 5.14 -8.29 -9.71
N ASP A 191 4.42 -8.45 -10.83
CA ASP A 191 5.02 -8.70 -12.14
C ASP A 191 5.48 -7.40 -12.83
N GLY A 192 5.26 -6.25 -12.19
CA GLY A 192 5.64 -4.93 -12.68
C GLY A 192 4.88 -4.46 -13.90
N LYS A 193 3.68 -5.03 -14.18
CA LYS A 193 2.90 -4.65 -15.37
C LYS A 193 1.98 -3.48 -15.15
N TYR A 194 1.40 -3.38 -13.97
CA TYR A 194 0.38 -2.38 -13.67
C TYR A 194 0.73 -1.57 -12.44
N LEU A 195 0.37 -0.30 -12.47
CA LEU A 195 0.41 0.62 -11.35
C LEU A 195 -1.00 1.11 -11.07
N TYR A 196 -1.42 1.04 -9.81
CA TYR A 196 -2.69 1.59 -9.33
C TYR A 196 -2.41 2.85 -8.51
N VAL A 197 -3.18 3.90 -8.75
CA VAL A 197 -3.06 5.19 -8.06
C VAL A 197 -4.44 5.68 -7.66
N ALA A 198 -4.60 6.03 -6.39
CA ALA A 198 -5.81 6.67 -5.89
C ALA A 198 -5.83 8.15 -6.27
N GLU A 199 -6.95 8.62 -6.82
CA GLU A 199 -7.30 10.04 -6.88
C GLU A 199 -8.35 10.34 -5.80
N ALA A 200 -7.91 10.75 -4.62
CA ALA A 200 -8.77 10.92 -3.45
C ALA A 200 -9.91 11.92 -3.72
N LYS A 201 -9.61 13.07 -4.29
CA LYS A 201 -10.62 14.10 -4.59
C LYS A 201 -11.56 13.73 -5.76
N ALA A 202 -11.08 12.95 -6.73
CA ALA A 202 -11.90 12.47 -7.84
C ALA A 202 -12.66 11.18 -7.48
N ASN A 203 -12.43 10.62 -6.29
CA ASN A 203 -13.07 9.42 -5.75
C ASN A 203 -12.99 8.22 -6.71
N ARG A 204 -11.78 7.91 -7.20
CA ARG A 204 -11.55 6.79 -8.12
C ARG A 204 -10.13 6.24 -8.00
N ILE A 205 -9.95 5.00 -8.45
CA ILE A 205 -8.65 4.39 -8.65
C ILE A 205 -8.33 4.36 -10.14
N LEU A 206 -7.14 4.82 -10.48
CA LEU A 206 -6.59 4.72 -11.82
C LEU A 206 -5.63 3.53 -11.91
N ARG A 207 -5.64 2.85 -13.07
CA ARG A 207 -4.65 1.85 -13.45
C ARG A 207 -3.88 2.32 -14.65
N TYR A 208 -2.58 2.11 -14.64
CA TYR A 208 -1.65 2.38 -15.74
C TYR A 208 -0.90 1.11 -16.11
N ASP A 209 -0.49 0.98 -17.37
CA ASP A 209 0.47 -0.03 -17.81
C ASP A 209 1.89 0.55 -17.63
N ILE A 210 2.75 -0.17 -16.88
CA ILE A 210 4.15 0.18 -16.68
C ILE A 210 4.96 -0.30 -17.89
N GLN A 211 5.75 0.59 -18.48
CA GLN A 211 6.65 0.27 -19.57
C GLN A 211 8.05 -0.08 -19.05
N THR A 212 8.88 -0.70 -19.88
CA THR A 212 10.24 -1.14 -19.52
C THR A 212 11.20 0.00 -19.17
N ASP A 213 10.89 1.25 -19.56
CA ASP A 213 11.63 2.45 -19.21
C ASP A 213 11.05 3.18 -17.98
N GLY A 214 10.08 2.59 -17.31
CA GLY A 214 9.39 3.17 -16.15
C GLY A 214 8.27 4.16 -16.51
N SER A 215 8.09 4.50 -17.78
CA SER A 215 6.98 5.34 -18.22
C SER A 215 5.63 4.62 -18.10
N LEU A 216 4.55 5.40 -18.06
CA LEU A 216 3.18 4.90 -17.90
C LEU A 216 2.35 5.14 -19.15
N THR A 217 1.56 4.15 -19.52
CA THR A 217 0.62 4.23 -20.65
C THR A 217 -0.76 3.69 -20.27
N ASN A 218 -1.70 3.74 -21.17
CA ASN A 218 -3.03 3.10 -21.06
C ASN A 218 -3.77 3.43 -19.74
N ARG A 219 -3.74 4.72 -19.33
CA ARG A 219 -4.47 5.20 -18.15
C ARG A 219 -5.96 4.90 -18.27
N GLN A 220 -6.53 4.21 -17.28
CA GLN A 220 -7.95 3.91 -17.23
C GLN A 220 -8.47 3.89 -15.78
N VAL A 221 -9.78 4.12 -15.61
CA VAL A 221 -10.42 3.95 -14.31
C VAL A 221 -10.52 2.46 -14.01
N PHE A 222 -10.03 2.06 -12.83
CA PHE A 222 -10.11 0.69 -12.33
C PHE A 222 -11.33 0.52 -11.41
N ALA A 223 -11.58 1.48 -10.51
CA ALA A 223 -12.73 1.46 -9.60
C ALA A 223 -13.26 2.87 -9.35
N ASP A 224 -14.58 2.99 -9.24
CA ASP A 224 -15.30 4.23 -8.88
C ASP A 224 -15.37 4.36 -7.34
N MET A 225 -14.22 4.29 -6.69
CA MET A 225 -14.01 4.46 -5.26
C MET A 225 -12.64 5.07 -5.04
N GLY A 226 -12.54 6.14 -4.26
CA GLY A 226 -11.26 6.68 -3.81
C GLY A 226 -10.63 5.78 -2.74
N SER A 227 -9.36 6.05 -2.44
CA SER A 227 -8.63 5.43 -1.34
C SER A 227 -7.66 6.43 -0.74
N ASP A 228 -7.38 6.28 0.54
CA ASP A 228 -6.22 6.89 1.19
C ASP A 228 -4.99 6.05 0.83
N GLY A 229 -4.72 4.96 1.55
CA GLY A 229 -3.70 3.99 1.18
C GLY A 229 -4.25 2.77 0.43
N MET A 230 -3.38 1.90 -0.04
CA MET A 230 -3.77 0.65 -0.69
C MET A 230 -2.67 -0.42 -0.67
N THR A 231 -3.07 -1.68 -0.80
CA THR A 231 -2.16 -2.81 -0.98
C THR A 231 -2.75 -3.85 -1.94
N ILE A 232 -1.94 -4.86 -2.28
CA ILE A 232 -2.31 -5.94 -3.22
C ILE A 232 -1.94 -7.30 -2.62
N ASP A 233 -2.74 -8.34 -2.88
CA ASP A 233 -2.43 -9.71 -2.51
C ASP A 233 -1.84 -10.54 -3.68
N ASP A 234 -1.47 -11.78 -3.39
CA ASP A 234 -0.89 -12.75 -4.32
C ASP A 234 -1.86 -13.22 -5.43
N ARG A 235 -3.15 -12.93 -5.29
CA ARG A 235 -4.18 -13.20 -6.31
C ARG A 235 -4.45 -11.98 -7.19
N GLY A 236 -3.85 -10.81 -6.86
CA GLY A 236 -4.03 -9.55 -7.54
C GLY A 236 -5.25 -8.76 -7.07
N ASN A 237 -5.83 -9.10 -5.92
CA ASN A 237 -6.90 -8.31 -5.34
C ASN A 237 -6.33 -7.03 -4.72
N ILE A 238 -7.00 -5.91 -4.92
CA ILE A 238 -6.61 -4.57 -4.45
C ILE A 238 -7.43 -4.21 -3.22
N TYR A 239 -6.74 -3.84 -2.15
CA TYR A 239 -7.32 -3.45 -0.87
C TYR A 239 -7.28 -1.93 -0.77
N LEU A 240 -8.44 -1.31 -0.67
CA LEU A 240 -8.63 0.15 -0.61
C LEU A 240 -9.12 0.56 0.77
N THR A 241 -8.62 1.69 1.26
CA THR A 241 -8.97 2.25 2.58
C THR A 241 -9.85 3.49 2.49
N GLY A 242 -10.40 3.91 3.63
CA GLY A 242 -11.32 5.03 3.81
C GLY A 242 -12.37 4.68 4.86
N ASP A 243 -13.57 4.33 4.45
CA ASP A 243 -14.59 3.73 5.34
C ASP A 243 -14.29 2.22 5.45
N GLY A 244 -13.43 1.84 6.40
CA GLY A 244 -12.91 0.48 6.53
C GLY A 244 -11.97 0.10 5.37
N VAL A 245 -11.84 -1.23 5.13
CA VAL A 245 -11.07 -1.79 4.03
C VAL A 245 -12.00 -2.46 3.03
N THR A 246 -12.02 -1.97 1.80
CA THR A 246 -12.79 -2.55 0.70
C THR A 246 -11.85 -3.27 -0.28
N VAL A 247 -12.21 -4.49 -0.69
CA VAL A 247 -11.38 -5.32 -1.57
C VAL A 247 -12.05 -5.47 -2.92
N PHE A 248 -11.26 -5.23 -3.96
CA PHE A 248 -11.64 -5.45 -5.36
C PHE A 248 -10.80 -6.56 -5.97
N ASP A 249 -11.40 -7.41 -6.78
CA ASP A 249 -10.64 -8.34 -7.60
C ASP A 249 -9.86 -7.62 -8.71
N LYS A 250 -8.98 -8.34 -9.40
CA LYS A 250 -8.16 -7.77 -10.49
C LYS A 250 -8.98 -7.28 -11.70
N GLU A 251 -10.24 -7.66 -11.80
CA GLU A 251 -11.21 -7.19 -12.79
C GLU A 251 -11.95 -5.91 -12.36
N GLY A 252 -11.79 -5.47 -11.09
CA GLY A 252 -12.42 -4.29 -10.53
C GLY A 252 -13.80 -4.55 -9.93
N HIS A 253 -14.15 -5.79 -9.61
CA HIS A 253 -15.39 -6.10 -8.89
C HIS A 253 -15.13 -6.10 -7.38
N LYS A 254 -15.99 -5.43 -6.63
CA LYS A 254 -15.94 -5.47 -5.16
C LYS A 254 -16.28 -6.89 -4.66
N ILE A 255 -15.34 -7.49 -3.89
CA ILE A 255 -15.47 -8.86 -3.38
C ILE A 255 -15.58 -8.94 -1.86
N ALA A 256 -15.10 -7.94 -1.13
CA ALA A 256 -15.20 -7.90 0.34
C ALA A 256 -15.22 -6.46 0.88
N HIS A 257 -15.63 -6.35 2.16
CA HIS A 257 -15.50 -5.13 2.93
C HIS A 257 -15.33 -5.49 4.41
N PHE A 258 -14.30 -4.92 5.05
CA PHE A 258 -14.00 -5.08 6.46
C PHE A 258 -14.21 -3.74 7.18
N PRO A 259 -15.28 -3.61 7.98
CA PRO A 259 -15.51 -2.39 8.75
C PRO A 259 -14.44 -2.25 9.84
N ILE A 260 -13.92 -1.04 10.02
CA ILE A 260 -13.01 -0.67 11.09
C ILE A 260 -13.74 0.33 12.00
N PRO A 261 -13.80 0.13 13.32
CA PRO A 261 -14.56 1.00 14.23
C PRO A 261 -13.76 2.28 14.59
N GLU A 262 -13.30 3.01 13.58
CA GLU A 262 -12.60 4.28 13.66
C GLU A 262 -13.21 5.25 12.62
N ASP A 263 -13.00 6.55 12.82
CA ASP A 263 -13.55 7.57 11.93
C ASP A 263 -12.98 7.50 10.51
N TRP A 264 -11.73 7.02 10.38
CA TRP A 264 -11.03 6.89 9.11
C TRP A 264 -10.03 5.74 9.12
N THR A 265 -10.04 4.92 8.08
CA THR A 265 -9.01 3.91 7.82
C THR A 265 -8.04 4.48 6.82
N ALA A 266 -6.80 4.71 7.25
CA ALA A 266 -5.82 5.45 6.48
C ALA A 266 -5.07 4.56 5.48
N ASN A 267 -4.45 3.46 5.95
CA ASN A 267 -3.60 2.68 5.05
C ASN A 267 -3.54 1.20 5.47
N VAL A 268 -3.00 0.35 4.60
CA VAL A 268 -2.90 -1.11 4.82
C VAL A 268 -1.64 -1.68 4.19
N CYS A 269 -1.06 -2.72 4.82
CA CYS A 269 -0.09 -3.60 4.20
C CYS A 269 -0.27 -5.04 4.68
N PHE A 270 0.35 -5.99 4.00
CA PHE A 270 0.44 -7.36 4.47
C PHE A 270 1.71 -7.57 5.27
N GLY A 271 1.57 -7.94 6.55
CA GLY A 271 2.65 -8.30 7.47
C GLY A 271 2.58 -9.77 7.89
N GLY A 272 3.37 -10.11 8.93
CA GLY A 272 3.52 -11.47 9.42
C GLY A 272 4.56 -12.26 8.63
N LYS A 273 5.14 -13.31 9.25
CA LYS A 273 6.15 -14.17 8.61
C LYS A 273 5.68 -14.76 7.28
N GLU A 274 4.40 -15.11 7.22
CA GLU A 274 3.77 -15.69 6.02
C GLU A 274 3.09 -14.63 5.14
N ARG A 275 3.25 -13.32 5.44
CA ARG A 275 2.60 -12.25 4.69
C ARG A 275 1.07 -12.35 4.62
N ASN A 276 0.43 -12.95 5.61
CA ASN A 276 -1.01 -13.17 5.65
C ASN A 276 -1.71 -12.50 6.84
N ILE A 277 -1.07 -11.47 7.40
CA ILE A 277 -1.68 -10.57 8.36
C ILE A 277 -1.91 -9.23 7.66
N LEU A 278 -3.14 -8.87 7.39
CA LEU A 278 -3.46 -7.53 6.94
C LEU A 278 -3.30 -6.58 8.13
N PHE A 279 -2.27 -5.75 8.10
CA PHE A 279 -2.02 -4.70 9.09
C PHE A 279 -2.69 -3.41 8.61
N ILE A 280 -3.50 -2.78 9.47
CA ILE A 280 -4.39 -1.68 9.11
C ILE A 280 -4.11 -0.50 10.03
N THR A 281 -3.78 0.65 9.49
CA THR A 281 -3.71 1.93 10.21
C THR A 281 -5.05 2.65 10.10
N ALA A 282 -5.56 3.14 11.23
CA ALA A 282 -6.88 3.77 11.25
C ALA A 282 -6.96 4.82 12.36
N SER A 283 -7.11 6.08 11.99
CA SER A 283 -7.16 7.21 12.93
C SER A 283 -6.05 7.12 13.98
N LYS A 284 -6.38 6.92 15.26
CA LYS A 284 -5.41 6.79 16.36
C LYS A 284 -5.00 5.35 16.67
N SER A 285 -5.44 4.38 15.87
CA SER A 285 -5.36 2.95 16.18
C SER A 285 -4.67 2.17 15.07
N VAL A 286 -4.20 0.96 15.42
CA VAL A 286 -3.75 -0.05 14.45
C VAL A 286 -4.48 -1.36 14.71
N TYR A 287 -4.77 -2.08 13.63
CA TYR A 287 -5.51 -3.35 13.64
C TYR A 287 -4.76 -4.42 12.86
N THR A 288 -5.07 -5.68 13.13
CA THR A 288 -4.65 -6.83 12.33
C THR A 288 -5.84 -7.67 11.95
N LEU A 289 -5.79 -8.29 10.77
CA LEU A 289 -6.77 -9.27 10.31
C LEU A 289 -6.03 -10.45 9.67
N LYS A 290 -6.32 -11.68 10.16
CA LYS A 290 -5.73 -12.88 9.57
C LYS A 290 -6.40 -13.20 8.24
N MET A 291 -5.59 -13.34 7.19
CA MET A 291 -6.05 -13.56 5.83
C MET A 291 -5.74 -15.01 5.36
N LEU A 292 -6.50 -15.47 4.36
CA LEU A 292 -6.24 -16.72 3.62
C LEU A 292 -5.39 -16.50 2.36
N VAL A 293 -5.10 -15.25 2.04
CA VAL A 293 -4.23 -14.79 0.95
C VAL A 293 -2.97 -14.16 1.54
N HIS A 294 -1.97 -13.95 0.71
CA HIS A 294 -0.69 -13.43 1.14
C HIS A 294 -0.40 -12.10 0.43
N GLY A 295 0.27 -11.19 1.12
CA GLY A 295 0.95 -10.08 0.49
C GLY A 295 2.22 -10.54 -0.24
N LEU A 296 2.87 -9.62 -0.91
CA LEU A 296 3.98 -9.88 -1.82
C LEU A 296 5.29 -9.34 -1.28
#